data_94688d7cb7558e902ac0928cf58ac01f
#
_entry.id   94688d7cb7558e902ac0928cf58ac01f
#
_cell.length_a   1.000
_cell.length_b   1.000
_cell.length_c   1.000
_cell.angle_alpha   90.00
_cell.angle_beta   90.00
_cell.angle_gamma   90.00
#
_symmetry.space_group_name_H-M   'P 1'
#
loop_
_entity.id
_entity.type
_entity.pdbx_description
1 polymer ?
#
loop_
_entity_poly.entity_id
_entity_poly.type
_entity_poly.pdbx_seq_one_letter_code
_entity_poly.pdbx_strand_id
1 'polypeptide(L)'
;MGGGPGGMLDAYPAAVTAGLTRVLGPSLVGVYLHGSAALGGWSAERSDVDLLGVVARPLERRAKREISSRLNHPSLGSPTPAGLELSLVTAAVAADPPRRPPFELHVSTGPSPQTHLGGPASADPDLLLHFAVCRRAGVIVAGPDPVEVFAEPPRSWLLERAAAELRWAVRNGTFAYRVLTACRAWRYLEDDVLGAKVESGRWARLRLADDPEPSGAAALVDAAVAAQLGHAPVPAAAADLAAADGFVAAVLDRFREAGT
;
A
#
# COMPACT_ATOMS: atom_id res chain seq x y z
N MET A 1 24.93 10.85 13.79
CA MET A 1 24.98 10.90 12.32
C MET A 1 23.56 10.72 11.81
N GLY A 2 22.89 11.82 11.51
CA GLY A 2 21.50 11.81 11.00
C GLY A 2 21.52 11.47 9.52
N GLY A 3 21.17 10.26 9.16
CA GLY A 3 20.83 9.91 7.78
C GLY A 3 19.58 10.68 7.38
N GLY A 4 19.62 11.41 6.26
CA GLY A 4 18.41 12.01 5.67
C GLY A 4 17.38 10.93 5.28
N PRO A 5 16.14 11.33 4.89
CA PRO A 5 15.05 10.39 4.54
C PRO A 5 15.45 9.30 3.54
N GLY A 6 16.34 9.59 2.59
CA GLY A 6 16.89 8.61 1.64
C GLY A 6 17.68 7.50 2.31
N GLY A 7 18.55 7.82 3.26
CA GLY A 7 19.38 6.81 3.96
C GLY A 7 18.57 5.82 4.82
N MET A 8 17.38 6.22 5.31
CA MET A 8 16.50 5.34 6.06
C MET A 8 15.80 4.33 5.15
N LEU A 9 15.32 4.76 3.98
CA LEU A 9 14.69 3.90 2.98
C LEU A 9 15.68 2.93 2.33
N ASP A 10 16.97 3.18 2.40
CA ASP A 10 18.01 2.25 1.96
C ASP A 10 18.39 1.25 3.07
N ALA A 11 18.68 1.75 4.26
CA ALA A 11 19.26 0.97 5.35
C ALA A 11 18.25 -0.03 5.98
N TYR A 12 17.01 0.39 6.23
CA TYR A 12 16.05 -0.45 6.91
C TYR A 12 15.54 -1.61 6.03
N PRO A 13 15.12 -1.41 4.77
CA PRO A 13 14.81 -2.52 3.87
C PRO A 13 15.95 -3.50 3.67
N ALA A 14 17.19 -3.01 3.60
CA ALA A 14 18.38 -3.87 3.52
C ALA A 14 18.56 -4.73 4.79
N ALA A 15 18.35 -4.16 5.98
CA ALA A 15 18.42 -4.91 7.24
C ALA A 15 17.33 -5.98 7.34
N VAL A 16 16.09 -5.66 6.94
CA VAL A 16 14.99 -6.64 6.83
C VAL A 16 15.37 -7.76 5.86
N THR A 17 15.87 -7.41 4.68
CA THR A 17 16.29 -8.37 3.65
C THR A 17 17.41 -9.28 4.14
N ALA A 18 18.40 -8.76 4.85
CA ALA A 18 19.45 -9.57 5.47
C ALA A 18 18.89 -10.55 6.51
N GLY A 19 17.87 -10.12 7.29
CA GLY A 19 17.14 -10.98 8.21
C GLY A 19 16.41 -12.12 7.52
N LEU A 20 15.72 -11.83 6.41
CA LEU A 20 15.03 -12.83 5.58
C LEU A 20 16.03 -13.81 4.94
N THR A 21 17.12 -13.30 4.35
CA THR A 21 18.16 -14.10 3.72
C THR A 21 18.78 -15.11 4.71
N ARG A 22 18.97 -14.71 5.97
CA ARG A 22 19.53 -15.58 7.01
C ARG A 22 18.63 -16.80 7.31
N VAL A 23 17.31 -16.63 7.20
CA VAL A 23 16.34 -17.72 7.45
C VAL A 23 16.06 -18.52 6.20
N LEU A 24 15.94 -17.87 5.06
CA LEU A 24 15.43 -18.44 3.81
C LEU A 24 16.54 -18.90 2.86
N GLY A 25 17.74 -18.30 2.95
CA GLY A 25 18.85 -18.60 2.05
C GLY A 25 18.44 -18.49 0.59
N PRO A 26 18.74 -19.53 -0.23
CA PRO A 26 18.39 -19.55 -1.65
C PRO A 26 16.88 -19.61 -1.95
N SER A 27 16.04 -19.84 -0.94
CA SER A 27 14.57 -19.80 -1.12
C SER A 27 14.02 -18.39 -1.21
N LEU A 28 14.77 -17.37 -0.83
CA LEU A 28 14.40 -15.95 -1.05
C LEU A 28 14.68 -15.59 -2.50
N VAL A 29 13.65 -15.29 -3.29
CA VAL A 29 13.75 -14.88 -4.70
C VAL A 29 14.02 -13.38 -4.79
N GLY A 30 13.29 -12.57 -4.03
CA GLY A 30 13.46 -11.13 -4.06
C GLY A 30 12.73 -10.42 -2.92
N VAL A 31 13.09 -9.15 -2.71
CA VAL A 31 12.43 -8.22 -1.78
C VAL A 31 12.31 -6.88 -2.49
N TYR A 32 11.11 -6.31 -2.45
CA TYR A 32 10.73 -5.09 -3.18
C TYR A 32 10.09 -4.09 -2.23
N LEU A 33 10.60 -2.86 -2.25
CA LEU A 33 9.97 -1.73 -1.58
C LEU A 33 8.86 -1.19 -2.50
N HIS A 34 7.67 -1.03 -1.94
CA HIS A 34 6.50 -0.57 -2.70
C HIS A 34 5.73 0.53 -1.96
N GLY A 35 4.43 0.62 -2.14
CA GLY A 35 3.57 1.56 -1.44
C GLY A 35 3.98 3.02 -1.62
N SER A 36 3.89 3.79 -0.54
CA SER A 36 4.16 5.23 -0.57
C SER A 36 5.60 5.57 -0.94
N ALA A 37 6.57 4.72 -0.57
CA ALA A 37 7.98 4.93 -0.86
C ALA A 37 8.27 4.82 -2.37
N ALA A 38 7.73 3.81 -3.03
CA ALA A 38 7.90 3.61 -4.46
C ALA A 38 7.14 4.65 -5.31
N LEU A 39 6.01 5.13 -4.79
CA LEU A 39 5.15 6.11 -5.48
C LEU A 39 5.53 7.57 -5.22
N GLY A 40 6.63 7.84 -4.49
CA GLY A 40 7.10 9.20 -4.23
C GLY A 40 6.26 10.00 -3.20
N GLY A 41 5.45 9.33 -2.39
CA GLY A 41 4.60 9.95 -1.37
C GLY A 41 4.99 9.64 0.08
N TRP A 42 6.18 9.09 0.30
CA TRP A 42 6.63 8.66 1.63
C TRP A 42 7.03 9.84 2.53
N SER A 43 6.71 9.72 3.82
CA SER A 43 7.08 10.64 4.88
C SER A 43 7.53 9.86 6.11
N ALA A 44 8.70 10.20 6.65
CA ALA A 44 9.29 9.53 7.82
C ALA A 44 8.40 9.60 9.08
N GLU A 45 7.58 10.64 9.20
CA GLU A 45 6.72 10.85 10.37
C GLU A 45 5.40 10.09 10.30
N ARG A 46 4.96 9.68 9.09
CA ARG A 46 3.57 9.19 8.89
C ARG A 46 3.44 7.93 8.08
N SER A 47 4.42 7.65 7.20
CA SER A 47 4.36 6.47 6.34
C SER A 47 5.01 5.27 7.03
N ASP A 48 4.45 4.11 6.81
CA ASP A 48 5.10 2.82 7.00
C ASP A 48 6.17 2.56 5.93
N VAL A 49 6.89 1.48 6.11
CA VAL A 49 7.76 0.92 5.08
C VAL A 49 7.11 -0.35 4.55
N ASP A 50 6.63 -0.29 3.32
CA ASP A 50 5.94 -1.38 2.66
C ASP A 50 6.94 -2.27 1.91
N LEU A 51 7.05 -3.54 2.30
CA LEU A 51 7.90 -4.53 1.64
C LEU A 51 7.09 -5.73 1.14
N LEU A 52 7.39 -6.17 -0.06
CA LEU A 52 6.88 -7.41 -0.62
C LEU A 52 8.04 -8.35 -0.90
N GLY A 53 8.06 -9.48 -0.19
CA GLY A 53 9.07 -10.52 -0.39
C GLY A 53 8.51 -11.69 -1.19
N VAL A 54 9.32 -12.25 -2.06
CA VAL A 54 8.99 -13.41 -2.90
C VAL A 54 9.86 -14.58 -2.52
N VAL A 55 9.23 -15.74 -2.27
CA VAL A 55 9.91 -17.00 -1.92
C VAL A 55 9.66 -18.05 -3.00
N ALA A 56 10.65 -18.93 -3.25
CA ALA A 56 10.60 -19.91 -4.33
C ALA A 56 9.45 -20.93 -4.16
N ARG A 57 9.05 -21.24 -2.91
CA ARG A 57 8.04 -22.25 -2.57
C ARG A 57 7.41 -21.94 -1.21
N PRO A 58 6.27 -22.58 -0.87
CA PRO A 58 5.63 -22.40 0.43
C PRO A 58 6.58 -22.61 1.61
N LEU A 59 6.43 -21.79 2.63
CA LEU A 59 7.28 -21.79 3.81
C LEU A 59 6.74 -22.72 4.89
N GLU A 60 7.65 -23.43 5.54
CA GLU A 60 7.32 -24.17 6.75
C GLU A 60 6.94 -23.24 7.91
N ARG A 61 6.04 -23.69 8.77
CA ARG A 61 5.57 -22.90 9.93
C ARG A 61 6.70 -22.44 10.84
N ARG A 62 7.78 -23.23 10.96
CA ARG A 62 8.97 -22.87 11.74
C ARG A 62 9.65 -21.64 11.16
N ALA A 63 9.89 -21.62 9.84
CA ALA A 63 10.51 -20.48 9.15
C ALA A 63 9.66 -19.21 9.29
N LYS A 64 8.34 -19.30 9.12
CA LYS A 64 7.41 -18.17 9.31
C LYS A 64 7.51 -17.57 10.72
N ARG A 65 7.54 -18.41 11.75
CA ARG A 65 7.70 -17.97 13.14
C ARG A 65 9.06 -17.34 13.40
N GLU A 66 10.12 -17.90 12.85
CA GLU A 66 11.47 -17.37 13.02
C GLU A 66 11.61 -16.00 12.35
N ILE A 67 11.09 -15.83 11.13
CA ILE A 67 11.05 -14.53 10.44
C ILE A 67 10.26 -13.53 11.28
N SER A 68 9.05 -13.85 11.69
CA SER A 68 8.21 -12.96 12.50
C SER A 68 8.91 -12.55 13.80
N SER A 69 9.55 -13.48 14.51
CA SER A 69 10.30 -13.17 15.72
C SER A 69 11.45 -12.19 15.48
N ARG A 70 12.17 -12.33 14.36
CA ARG A 70 13.27 -11.42 14.00
C ARG A 70 12.77 -10.02 13.64
N LEU A 71 11.68 -9.93 12.89
CA LEU A 71 11.10 -8.66 12.45
C LEU A 71 10.48 -7.86 13.62
N ASN A 72 9.91 -8.56 14.59
CA ASN A 72 9.39 -7.96 15.82
C ASN A 72 10.45 -7.77 16.92
N HIS A 73 11.71 -8.13 16.65
CA HIS A 73 12.76 -8.01 17.67
C HIS A 73 13.17 -6.53 17.83
N PRO A 74 13.27 -6.04 19.07
CA PRO A 74 13.63 -4.63 19.35
C PRO A 74 14.92 -4.17 18.69
N SER A 75 15.88 -5.07 18.44
CA SER A 75 17.16 -4.74 17.80
C SER A 75 17.04 -4.33 16.32
N LEU A 76 15.95 -4.71 15.63
CA LEU A 76 15.70 -4.24 14.27
C LEU A 76 15.27 -2.76 14.27
N GLY A 77 14.66 -2.32 15.37
CA GLY A 77 14.09 -0.99 15.49
C GLY A 77 12.78 -0.85 14.70
N SER A 78 12.19 0.35 14.79
CA SER A 78 11.10 0.75 13.90
C SER A 78 11.62 1.78 12.92
N PRO A 79 11.35 1.67 11.62
CA PRO A 79 11.82 2.63 10.63
C PRO A 79 11.11 3.97 10.78
N THR A 80 9.85 3.94 11.20
CA THR A 80 8.96 5.08 11.37
C THR A 80 7.98 4.79 12.51
N PRO A 81 7.22 5.79 13.01
CA PRO A 81 6.13 5.53 13.93
C PRO A 81 5.04 4.58 13.39
N ALA A 82 4.85 4.55 12.06
CA ALA A 82 3.90 3.65 11.40
C ALA A 82 4.46 2.22 11.22
N GLY A 83 5.78 2.04 11.29
CA GLY A 83 6.41 0.71 11.30
C GLY A 83 6.70 0.13 9.92
N LEU A 84 6.82 -1.19 9.90
CA LEU A 84 6.98 -2.05 8.72
C LEU A 84 5.65 -2.72 8.39
N GLU A 85 5.33 -2.80 7.12
CA GLU A 85 4.37 -3.75 6.58
C GLU A 85 5.08 -4.68 5.59
N LEU A 86 5.14 -5.97 5.89
CA LEU A 86 5.78 -6.99 5.06
C LEU A 86 4.81 -8.11 4.75
N SER A 87 4.64 -8.40 3.47
CA SER A 87 4.01 -9.65 3.02
C SER A 87 5.01 -10.53 2.28
N LEU A 88 4.95 -11.85 2.52
CA LEU A 88 5.69 -12.86 1.77
C LEU A 88 4.71 -13.68 0.92
N VAL A 89 5.03 -13.82 -0.36
CA VAL A 89 4.26 -14.63 -1.32
C VAL A 89 5.17 -15.63 -2.03
N THR A 90 4.62 -16.69 -2.61
CA THR A 90 5.43 -17.59 -3.45
C THR A 90 5.63 -17.00 -4.85
N ALA A 91 6.72 -17.39 -5.51
CA ALA A 91 7.02 -17.01 -6.90
C ALA A 91 5.88 -17.45 -7.85
N ALA A 92 5.28 -18.59 -7.61
CA ALA A 92 4.13 -19.06 -8.40
C ALA A 92 2.94 -18.09 -8.29
N VAL A 93 2.62 -17.61 -7.09
CA VAL A 93 1.54 -16.64 -6.86
C VAL A 93 1.88 -15.26 -7.45
N ALA A 94 3.14 -14.83 -7.37
CA ALA A 94 3.57 -13.57 -7.97
C ALA A 94 3.50 -13.59 -9.51
N ALA A 95 3.87 -14.74 -10.12
CA ALA A 95 3.90 -14.92 -11.57
C ALA A 95 2.52 -15.20 -12.20
N ASP A 96 1.58 -15.75 -11.44
CA ASP A 96 0.20 -16.04 -11.90
C ASP A 96 -0.77 -15.87 -10.73
N PRO A 97 -1.11 -14.63 -10.36
CA PRO A 97 -1.93 -14.37 -9.19
C PRO A 97 -3.38 -14.77 -9.42
N PRO A 98 -3.97 -15.58 -8.52
CA PRO A 98 -5.42 -15.76 -8.51
C PRO A 98 -6.11 -14.46 -8.03
N ARG A 99 -7.41 -14.32 -8.27
CA ARG A 99 -8.21 -13.15 -7.83
C ARG A 99 -8.13 -12.87 -6.32
N ARG A 100 -7.77 -13.85 -5.53
CA ARG A 100 -7.50 -13.75 -4.08
C ARG A 100 -6.15 -14.42 -3.80
N PRO A 101 -5.04 -13.71 -3.97
CA PRO A 101 -3.71 -14.29 -3.82
C PRO A 101 -3.48 -14.80 -2.40
N PRO A 102 -3.01 -16.04 -2.22
CA PRO A 102 -2.55 -16.51 -0.92
C PRO A 102 -1.21 -15.86 -0.55
N PHE A 103 -0.98 -15.69 0.75
CA PHE A 103 0.30 -15.25 1.30
C PHE A 103 0.90 -16.30 2.23
N GLU A 104 2.20 -16.25 2.42
CA GLU A 104 2.94 -17.13 3.32
C GLU A 104 3.07 -16.53 4.73
N LEU A 105 3.31 -15.24 4.82
CA LEU A 105 3.46 -14.50 6.06
C LEU A 105 3.07 -13.05 5.81
N HIS A 106 2.33 -12.45 6.74
CA HIS A 106 2.15 -11.01 6.82
C HIS A 106 2.56 -10.53 8.21
N VAL A 107 3.37 -9.48 8.27
CA VAL A 107 3.84 -8.85 9.51
C VAL A 107 3.66 -7.35 9.40
N SER A 108 2.96 -6.77 10.37
CA SER A 108 2.93 -5.32 10.62
C SER A 108 3.53 -5.03 11.98
N THR A 109 4.46 -4.07 12.06
CA THR A 109 5.13 -3.66 13.32
C THR A 109 4.72 -2.28 13.81
N GLY A 110 3.70 -1.68 13.18
CA GLY A 110 3.16 -0.37 13.53
C GLY A 110 2.51 -0.31 14.92
N PRO A 111 1.70 0.73 15.19
CA PRO A 111 1.08 0.96 16.51
C PRO A 111 0.21 -0.20 17.03
N SER A 112 -0.30 -1.03 16.13
CA SER A 112 -1.05 -2.26 16.44
C SER A 112 -0.37 -3.44 15.75
N PRO A 113 0.73 -3.98 16.31
CA PRO A 113 1.51 -5.04 15.66
C PRO A 113 0.68 -6.29 15.40
N GLN A 114 0.81 -6.85 14.21
CA GLN A 114 0.11 -8.06 13.80
C GLN A 114 1.04 -9.02 13.09
N THR A 115 0.79 -10.31 13.24
CA THR A 115 1.47 -11.36 12.51
C THR A 115 0.45 -12.42 12.10
N HIS A 116 0.35 -12.63 10.79
CA HIS A 116 -0.51 -13.65 10.21
C HIS A 116 0.34 -14.71 9.52
N LEU A 117 0.36 -15.93 10.08
CA LEU A 117 0.98 -17.07 9.44
C LEU A 117 0.03 -17.61 8.37
N GLY A 118 0.29 -17.24 7.14
CA GLY A 118 -0.52 -17.61 6.00
C GLY A 118 -0.30 -19.05 5.51
N GLY A 119 -0.86 -19.33 4.34
CA GLY A 119 -0.80 -20.62 3.64
C GLY A 119 -1.84 -20.68 2.53
N PRO A 120 -2.06 -21.84 1.90
CA PRO A 120 -2.94 -21.96 0.73
C PRO A 120 -4.40 -21.48 0.96
N ALA A 121 -4.88 -21.54 2.21
CA ALA A 121 -6.22 -21.07 2.57
C ALA A 121 -6.27 -19.59 3.01
N SER A 122 -5.10 -18.95 3.17
CA SER A 122 -4.99 -17.55 3.59
C SER A 122 -4.88 -16.68 2.36
N ALA A 123 -5.87 -15.86 2.09
CA ALA A 123 -5.89 -15.02 0.89
C ALA A 123 -6.06 -13.56 1.26
N ASP A 124 -5.26 -12.72 0.63
CA ASP A 124 -5.34 -11.27 0.72
C ASP A 124 -5.52 -10.66 -0.67
N PRO A 125 -6.73 -10.21 -1.00
CA PRO A 125 -6.98 -9.59 -2.29
C PRO A 125 -6.21 -8.28 -2.53
N ASP A 126 -5.73 -7.60 -1.49
CA ASP A 126 -4.99 -6.32 -1.61
C ASP A 126 -3.61 -6.54 -2.21
N LEU A 127 -3.07 -7.75 -2.13
CA LEU A 127 -1.85 -8.14 -2.83
C LEU A 127 -1.89 -7.90 -4.33
N LEU A 128 -3.07 -7.90 -4.97
CA LEU A 128 -3.19 -7.55 -6.39
C LEU A 128 -2.71 -6.13 -6.67
N LEU A 129 -3.09 -5.17 -5.81
CA LEU A 129 -2.59 -3.79 -5.91
C LEU A 129 -1.09 -3.72 -5.58
N HIS A 130 -0.61 -4.48 -4.61
CA HIS A 130 0.81 -4.53 -4.27
C HIS A 130 1.64 -5.08 -5.44
N PHE A 131 1.18 -6.13 -6.14
CA PHE A 131 1.85 -6.67 -7.34
C PHE A 131 1.91 -5.64 -8.46
N ALA A 132 0.79 -4.96 -8.74
CA ALA A 132 0.74 -3.92 -9.76
C ALA A 132 1.66 -2.74 -9.42
N VAL A 133 1.70 -2.29 -8.15
CA VAL A 133 2.62 -1.23 -7.71
C VAL A 133 4.07 -1.70 -7.79
N CYS A 134 4.40 -2.91 -7.32
CA CYS A 134 5.76 -3.46 -7.42
C CYS A 134 6.21 -3.52 -8.88
N ARG A 135 5.36 -4.06 -9.77
CA ARG A 135 5.68 -4.20 -11.19
C ARG A 135 5.92 -2.86 -11.88
N ARG A 136 5.11 -1.83 -11.57
CA ARG A 136 5.15 -0.52 -12.24
C ARG A 136 6.14 0.46 -11.64
N ALA A 137 6.43 0.38 -10.35
CA ALA A 137 7.21 1.38 -9.61
C ALA A 137 8.06 0.79 -8.46
N GLY A 138 8.05 -0.51 -8.23
CA GLY A 138 8.75 -1.13 -7.11
C GLY A 138 10.26 -0.91 -7.14
N VAL A 139 10.84 -0.59 -5.98
CA VAL A 139 12.29 -0.45 -5.83
C VAL A 139 12.88 -1.79 -5.42
N ILE A 140 13.85 -2.27 -6.17
CA ILE A 140 14.52 -3.55 -5.91
C ILE A 140 15.42 -3.39 -4.68
N VAL A 141 15.12 -4.11 -3.60
CA VAL A 141 16.03 -4.25 -2.46
C VAL A 141 16.94 -5.46 -2.69
N ALA A 142 16.39 -6.55 -3.21
CA ALA A 142 17.14 -7.73 -3.65
C ALA A 142 16.33 -8.51 -4.68
N GLY A 143 17.01 -9.20 -5.60
CA GLY A 143 16.37 -10.11 -6.57
C GLY A 143 16.29 -9.53 -7.98
N PRO A 144 15.53 -10.21 -8.89
CA PRO A 144 15.34 -9.81 -10.26
C PRO A 144 14.49 -8.55 -10.43
N ASP A 145 14.37 -8.06 -11.68
CA ASP A 145 13.46 -6.96 -12.02
C ASP A 145 12.01 -7.33 -11.68
N PRO A 146 11.24 -6.42 -11.03
CA PRO A 146 9.83 -6.67 -10.70
C PRO A 146 8.98 -7.11 -11.88
N VAL A 147 9.27 -6.64 -13.10
CA VAL A 147 8.51 -7.04 -14.29
C VAL A 147 8.72 -8.51 -14.69
N GLU A 148 9.81 -9.12 -14.24
CA GLU A 148 10.09 -10.55 -14.45
C GLU A 148 9.43 -11.43 -13.39
N VAL A 149 9.12 -10.85 -12.22
CA VAL A 149 8.63 -11.59 -11.05
C VAL A 149 7.11 -11.47 -10.89
N PHE A 150 6.56 -10.28 -11.09
CA PHE A 150 5.13 -10.03 -10.88
C PHE A 150 4.39 -9.96 -12.22
N ALA A 151 3.40 -10.82 -12.41
CA ALA A 151 2.45 -10.65 -13.49
C ALA A 151 1.59 -9.40 -13.26
N GLU A 152 1.14 -8.76 -14.33
CA GLU A 152 0.17 -7.67 -14.26
C GLU A 152 -1.22 -8.24 -13.97
N PRO A 153 -1.84 -7.94 -12.85
CA PRO A 153 -3.21 -8.39 -12.59
C PRO A 153 -4.20 -7.76 -13.58
N PRO A 154 -5.29 -8.45 -13.93
CA PRO A 154 -6.33 -7.87 -14.79
C PRO A 154 -6.84 -6.54 -14.22
N ARG A 155 -6.97 -5.52 -15.08
CA ARG A 155 -7.42 -4.17 -14.68
C ARG A 155 -8.76 -4.20 -13.95
N SER A 156 -9.69 -5.06 -14.36
CA SER A 156 -10.99 -5.23 -13.69
C SER A 156 -10.84 -5.66 -12.23
N TRP A 157 -9.88 -6.52 -11.90
CA TRP A 157 -9.63 -6.93 -10.52
C TRP A 157 -9.03 -5.79 -9.67
N LEU A 158 -8.15 -4.99 -10.28
CA LEU A 158 -7.57 -3.82 -9.60
C LEU A 158 -8.65 -2.75 -9.33
N LEU A 159 -9.56 -2.52 -10.27
CA LEU A 159 -10.71 -1.63 -10.07
C LEU A 159 -11.65 -2.14 -8.97
N GLU A 160 -11.95 -3.43 -8.94
CA GLU A 160 -12.74 -4.03 -7.85
C GLU A 160 -12.06 -3.84 -6.48
N ARG A 161 -10.72 -3.99 -6.42
CA ARG A 161 -9.96 -3.76 -5.19
C ARG A 161 -9.99 -2.29 -4.78
N ALA A 162 -9.80 -1.36 -5.72
CA ALA A 162 -9.93 0.05 -5.46
C ALA A 162 -11.32 0.42 -4.91
N ALA A 163 -12.38 -0.10 -5.51
CA ALA A 163 -13.74 0.10 -5.01
C ALA A 163 -13.99 -0.53 -3.62
N ALA A 164 -13.39 -1.70 -3.33
CA ALA A 164 -13.48 -2.32 -2.02
C ALA A 164 -12.72 -1.51 -0.94
N GLU A 165 -11.55 -0.98 -1.29
CA GLU A 165 -10.76 -0.10 -0.44
C GLU A 165 -11.52 1.19 -0.10
N LEU A 166 -12.25 1.78 -1.05
CA LEU A 166 -13.13 2.93 -0.80
C LEU A 166 -14.21 2.62 0.24
N ARG A 167 -14.86 1.44 0.12
CA ARG A 167 -15.88 1.02 1.09
C ARG A 167 -15.29 0.75 2.48
N TRP A 168 -14.06 0.24 2.54
CA TRP A 168 -13.33 0.06 3.79
C TRP A 168 -12.95 1.40 4.40
N ALA A 169 -12.46 2.34 3.58
CA ALA A 169 -12.06 3.68 4.01
C ALA A 169 -13.19 4.43 4.70
N VAL A 170 -14.41 4.36 4.20
CA VAL A 170 -15.61 4.96 4.84
C VAL A 170 -15.82 4.42 6.26
N ARG A 171 -15.57 3.15 6.50
CA ARG A 171 -15.81 2.54 7.82
C ARG A 171 -14.67 2.76 8.80
N ASN A 172 -13.42 2.86 8.32
CA ASN A 172 -12.22 2.75 9.15
C ASN A 172 -11.23 3.91 8.97
N GLY A 173 -11.33 4.65 7.87
CA GLY A 173 -10.35 5.67 7.51
C GLY A 173 -10.59 7.01 8.21
N THR A 174 -9.50 7.76 8.42
CA THR A 174 -9.56 9.17 8.78
C THR A 174 -10.08 10.00 7.60
N PHE A 175 -10.42 11.27 7.84
CA PHE A 175 -10.84 12.21 6.80
C PHE A 175 -9.88 12.21 5.60
N ALA A 176 -8.60 12.46 5.83
CA ALA A 176 -7.60 12.50 4.76
C ALA A 176 -7.45 11.16 4.03
N TYR A 177 -7.54 10.05 4.76
CA TYR A 177 -7.49 8.72 4.17
C TYR A 177 -8.65 8.46 3.20
N ARG A 178 -9.90 8.79 3.61
CA ARG A 178 -11.11 8.65 2.77
C ARG A 178 -10.97 9.44 1.48
N VAL A 179 -10.69 10.73 1.59
CA VAL A 179 -10.62 11.64 0.44
C VAL A 179 -9.48 11.27 -0.51
N LEU A 180 -8.28 11.06 0.01
CA LEU A 180 -7.11 10.79 -0.85
C LEU A 180 -7.11 9.38 -1.44
N THR A 181 -7.73 8.40 -0.78
CA THR A 181 -7.97 7.09 -1.36
C THR A 181 -8.99 7.19 -2.50
N ALA A 182 -10.03 8.03 -2.35
CA ALA A 182 -10.96 8.30 -3.45
C ALA A 182 -10.27 8.97 -4.64
N CYS A 183 -9.39 9.95 -4.42
CA CYS A 183 -8.61 10.56 -5.49
C CYS A 183 -7.71 9.55 -6.22
N ARG A 184 -7.07 8.62 -5.49
CA ARG A 184 -6.26 7.54 -6.09
C ARG A 184 -7.10 6.61 -6.95
N ALA A 185 -8.24 6.17 -6.42
CA ALA A 185 -9.15 5.29 -7.12
C ALA A 185 -9.73 5.95 -8.38
N TRP A 186 -10.13 7.20 -8.29
CA TRP A 186 -10.62 7.98 -9.42
C TRP A 186 -9.54 8.14 -10.51
N ARG A 187 -8.32 8.51 -10.13
CA ARG A 187 -7.20 8.63 -11.08
C ARG A 187 -6.88 7.28 -11.76
N TYR A 188 -6.93 6.19 -11.00
CA TYR A 188 -6.73 4.85 -11.57
C TYR A 188 -7.85 4.49 -12.57
N LEU A 189 -9.10 4.82 -12.24
CA LEU A 189 -10.24 4.58 -13.12
C LEU A 189 -10.10 5.31 -14.47
N GLU A 190 -9.70 6.58 -14.44
CA GLU A 190 -9.62 7.42 -15.65
C GLU A 190 -8.31 7.25 -16.43
N ASP A 191 -7.18 7.32 -15.75
CA ASP A 191 -5.86 7.43 -16.37
C ASP A 191 -5.02 6.14 -16.26
N ASP A 192 -5.49 5.09 -15.58
CA ASP A 192 -4.77 3.84 -15.26
C ASP A 192 -3.48 4.07 -14.45
N VAL A 193 -3.42 5.15 -13.66
CA VAL A 193 -2.25 5.54 -12.88
C VAL A 193 -2.41 5.15 -11.42
N LEU A 194 -1.52 4.28 -10.93
CA LEU A 194 -1.36 3.98 -9.51
C LEU A 194 -0.48 5.06 -8.87
N GLY A 195 -1.08 6.15 -8.39
CA GLY A 195 -0.37 7.31 -7.87
C GLY A 195 -0.27 7.38 -6.34
N ALA A 196 0.63 8.24 -5.84
CA ALA A 196 0.69 8.60 -4.42
C ALA A 196 -0.56 9.41 -4.01
N LYS A 197 -0.90 9.38 -2.71
CA LYS A 197 -2.07 10.06 -2.14
C LYS A 197 -2.10 11.56 -2.48
N VAL A 198 -1.03 12.28 -2.20
CA VAL A 198 -0.94 13.74 -2.42
C VAL A 198 -0.96 14.09 -3.90
N GLU A 199 -0.24 13.34 -4.72
CA GLU A 199 -0.19 13.54 -6.17
C GLU A 199 -1.58 13.30 -6.80
N SER A 200 -2.26 12.22 -6.41
CA SER A 200 -3.62 11.94 -6.87
C SER A 200 -4.64 12.96 -6.35
N GLY A 201 -4.44 13.50 -5.16
CA GLY A 201 -5.24 14.63 -4.66
C GLY A 201 -5.07 15.88 -5.52
N ARG A 202 -3.85 16.25 -5.88
CA ARG A 202 -3.58 17.39 -6.78
C ARG A 202 -4.17 17.16 -8.17
N TRP A 203 -4.07 15.97 -8.70
CA TRP A 203 -4.70 15.58 -9.97
C TRP A 203 -6.22 15.73 -9.89
N ALA A 204 -6.87 15.19 -8.85
CA ALA A 204 -8.31 15.32 -8.65
C ALA A 204 -8.74 16.79 -8.51
N ARG A 205 -7.93 17.61 -7.82
CA ARG A 205 -8.19 19.05 -7.67
C ARG A 205 -8.24 19.78 -9.00
N LEU A 206 -7.39 19.42 -9.97
CA LEU A 206 -7.42 19.98 -11.32
C LEU A 206 -8.69 19.54 -12.07
N ARG A 207 -9.08 18.26 -11.99
CA ARG A 207 -10.31 17.75 -12.61
C ARG A 207 -11.57 18.43 -12.06
N LEU A 208 -11.62 18.68 -10.75
CA LEU A 208 -12.73 19.38 -10.08
C LEU A 208 -12.81 20.87 -10.42
N ALA A 209 -11.82 21.46 -11.08
CA ALA A 209 -11.90 22.81 -11.59
C ALA A 209 -12.76 22.88 -12.86
N ASP A 210 -12.77 21.82 -13.66
CA ASP A 210 -13.52 21.71 -14.91
C ASP A 210 -14.91 21.06 -14.67
N ASP A 211 -15.04 20.21 -13.65
CA ASP A 211 -16.29 19.52 -13.24
C ASP A 211 -16.43 19.61 -11.71
N PRO A 212 -17.08 20.63 -11.17
CA PRO A 212 -17.14 20.92 -9.73
C PRO A 212 -18.09 20.01 -8.93
N GLU A 213 -18.62 18.94 -9.50
CA GLU A 213 -19.48 18.00 -8.79
C GLU A 213 -18.65 16.89 -8.09
N PRO A 214 -18.95 16.56 -6.83
CA PRO A 214 -19.92 17.23 -5.94
C PRO A 214 -19.45 18.59 -5.44
N SER A 215 -20.40 19.48 -5.21
CA SER A 215 -20.12 20.84 -4.70
C SER A 215 -19.27 20.78 -3.43
N GLY A 216 -18.21 21.61 -3.38
CA GLY A 216 -17.26 21.62 -2.25
C GLY A 216 -16.17 20.55 -2.27
N ALA A 217 -16.18 19.61 -3.21
CA ALA A 217 -15.17 18.54 -3.31
C ALA A 217 -13.74 19.08 -3.44
N ALA A 218 -13.56 20.18 -4.16
CA ALA A 218 -12.28 20.85 -4.30
C ALA A 218 -11.67 21.26 -2.94
N ALA A 219 -12.48 21.86 -2.07
CA ALA A 219 -12.04 22.26 -0.73
C ALA A 219 -11.74 21.04 0.17
N LEU A 220 -12.52 19.95 0.04
CA LEU A 220 -12.25 18.69 0.74
C LEU A 220 -10.89 18.11 0.34
N VAL A 221 -10.58 18.09 -0.95
CA VAL A 221 -9.29 17.59 -1.47
C VAL A 221 -8.14 18.47 -0.99
N ASP A 222 -8.28 19.80 -1.03
CA ASP A 222 -7.25 20.71 -0.52
C ASP A 222 -6.99 20.50 0.98
N ALA A 223 -8.04 20.38 1.78
CA ALA A 223 -7.92 20.08 3.22
C ALA A 223 -7.26 18.70 3.49
N ALA A 224 -7.61 17.70 2.71
CA ALA A 224 -7.02 16.36 2.84
C ALA A 224 -5.53 16.34 2.46
N VAL A 225 -5.15 17.05 1.41
CA VAL A 225 -3.74 17.21 1.00
C VAL A 225 -2.95 17.96 2.08
N ALA A 226 -3.49 19.07 2.60
CA ALA A 226 -2.84 19.83 3.66
C ALA A 226 -2.65 18.98 4.94
N ALA A 227 -3.65 18.21 5.35
CA ALA A 227 -3.58 17.32 6.48
C ALA A 227 -2.55 16.18 6.25
N GLN A 228 -2.51 15.59 5.04
CA GLN A 228 -1.56 14.54 4.68
C GLN A 228 -0.11 15.07 4.68
N LEU A 229 0.10 16.32 4.33
CA LEU A 229 1.41 16.98 4.37
C LEU A 229 1.79 17.48 5.79
N GLY A 230 0.85 17.46 6.75
CA GLY A 230 1.05 18.02 8.08
C GLY A 230 1.03 19.55 8.13
N HIS A 231 0.50 20.19 7.11
CA HIS A 231 0.35 21.65 7.04
C HIS A 231 -0.90 22.13 7.77
N ALA A 232 -1.82 21.21 8.09
CA ALA A 232 -3.04 21.48 8.85
C ALA A 232 -3.41 20.25 9.71
N PRO A 233 -4.17 20.44 10.81
CA PRO A 233 -4.73 19.34 11.57
C PRO A 233 -5.69 18.51 10.68
N VAL A 234 -5.80 17.21 10.98
CA VAL A 234 -6.77 16.34 10.28
C VAL A 234 -8.18 16.70 10.71
N PRO A 235 -9.09 17.10 9.80
CA PRO A 235 -10.49 17.30 10.12
C PRO A 235 -11.11 16.03 10.72
N ALA A 236 -11.83 16.17 11.83
CA ALA A 236 -12.38 15.04 12.57
C ALA A 236 -13.83 15.23 12.99
N ALA A 237 -14.44 16.37 12.71
CA ALA A 237 -15.84 16.60 13.02
C ALA A 237 -16.75 15.67 12.19
N ALA A 238 -17.91 15.30 12.75
CA ALA A 238 -18.84 14.41 12.06
C ALA A 238 -19.28 14.96 10.69
N ALA A 239 -19.42 16.29 10.56
CA ALA A 239 -19.74 16.94 9.30
C ALA A 239 -18.64 16.77 8.25
N ASP A 240 -17.36 16.87 8.66
CA ASP A 240 -16.22 16.67 7.77
C ASP A 240 -16.15 15.22 7.25
N LEU A 241 -16.37 14.27 8.16
CA LEU A 241 -16.40 12.85 7.80
C LEU A 241 -17.57 12.53 6.87
N ALA A 242 -18.75 13.11 7.11
CA ALA A 242 -19.91 12.94 6.24
C ALA A 242 -19.67 13.53 4.84
N ALA A 243 -19.02 14.69 4.76
CA ALA A 243 -18.64 15.29 3.47
C ALA A 243 -17.61 14.43 2.72
N ALA A 244 -16.61 13.88 3.43
CA ALA A 244 -15.66 12.93 2.85
C ALA A 244 -16.36 11.65 2.35
N ASP A 245 -17.34 11.13 3.08
CA ASP A 245 -18.13 9.95 2.66
C ASP A 245 -18.96 10.25 1.41
N GLY A 246 -19.53 11.46 1.31
CA GLY A 246 -20.22 11.93 0.11
C GLY A 246 -19.30 11.98 -1.12
N PHE A 247 -18.06 12.44 -0.94
CA PHE A 247 -17.06 12.44 -2.01
C PHE A 247 -16.68 11.00 -2.43
N VAL A 248 -16.46 10.10 -1.46
CA VAL A 248 -16.21 8.68 -1.74
C VAL A 248 -17.37 8.06 -2.50
N ALA A 249 -18.63 8.36 -2.12
CA ALA A 249 -19.82 7.86 -2.81
C ALA A 249 -19.86 8.32 -4.27
N ALA A 250 -19.59 9.60 -4.53
CA ALA A 250 -19.54 10.14 -5.90
C ALA A 250 -18.47 9.44 -6.76
N VAL A 251 -17.30 9.13 -6.18
CA VAL A 251 -16.28 8.35 -6.90
C VAL A 251 -16.74 6.91 -7.13
N LEU A 252 -17.40 6.26 -6.17
CA LEU A 252 -17.97 4.91 -6.37
C LEU A 252 -19.06 4.88 -7.45
N ASP A 253 -19.80 5.98 -7.63
CA ASP A 253 -20.78 6.11 -8.72
C ASP A 253 -20.09 6.10 -10.09
N ARG A 254 -18.96 6.80 -10.24
CA ARG A 254 -18.14 6.75 -11.46
C ARG A 254 -17.66 5.33 -11.79
N PHE A 255 -17.32 4.51 -10.77
CA PHE A 255 -16.99 3.10 -10.98
C PHE A 255 -18.18 2.30 -11.51
N ARG A 256 -19.40 2.54 -10.99
CA ARG A 256 -20.63 1.86 -11.47
C ARG A 256 -20.96 2.24 -12.91
N GLU A 257 -20.82 3.50 -13.26
CA GLU A 257 -21.04 3.99 -14.62
C GLU A 257 -20.04 3.41 -15.62
N ALA A 258 -18.80 3.17 -15.18
CA ALA A 258 -17.77 2.52 -15.98
C ALA A 258 -17.94 0.99 -16.08
N GLY A 259 -18.97 0.41 -15.45
CA GLY A 259 -19.27 -1.04 -15.53
C GLY A 259 -18.39 -1.92 -14.65
N THR A 260 -17.88 -1.37 -13.55
CA THR A 260 -16.99 -2.06 -12.58
C THR A 260 -17.67 -2.34 -11.24
#